data_07f7a1d6250b2f9a32a1ac10c3454d37
#
_entry.id   07f7a1d6250b2f9a32a1ac10c3454d37
#
_cell.length_a   1.000
_cell.length_b   1.000
_cell.length_c   1.000
_cell.angle_alpha   90.00
_cell.angle_beta   90.00
_cell.angle_gamma   90.00
#
_symmetry.space_group_name_H-M   'P 1'
#
loop_
_entity.id
_entity.type
_entity.pdbx_description
1 polymer ?
#
loop_
_entity_poly.entity_id
_entity_poly.type
_entity_poly.pdbx_seq_one_letter_code
_entity_poly.pdbx_strand_id
1 'polypeptide(L)'
;MLASLLVLLAVPPLDAQSVADHVALGVAAMQVHDLHTALAHYEAALALDSTAYEANWRAALALLDEGQQIPDSVKSPERDSLYARAENLARRAVAADSTRAEGHFALAAAVGRASLTLGSKERIRRARIIRDEALRTLEIDPHHDGAYHILGRWNAEIMRLSGLSRFFAKNLLGAGIFKKASWEEAVSDMERAVALDPGRLYHRLELAEIYVDRKRYDDARSELAQLAALPDREIMDSVYRRQAAALAARIARKK
;
A
#
# COMPACT_ATOMS: atom_id res chain seq x y z
N MET A 1 48.78 7.91 25.29
CA MET A 1 47.97 6.67 25.21
C MET A 1 46.56 7.02 25.58
N LEU A 2 45.71 7.22 24.57
CA LEU A 2 44.24 7.42 24.79
C LEU A 2 43.57 6.04 24.75
N ALA A 3 43.03 5.62 25.88
CA ALA A 3 42.22 4.40 25.94
C ALA A 3 40.81 4.74 25.45
N SER A 4 40.44 4.27 24.27
CA SER A 4 39.07 4.33 23.77
C SER A 4 38.21 3.37 24.58
N LEU A 5 37.32 3.94 25.38
CA LEU A 5 36.29 3.19 26.12
C LEU A 5 35.20 2.77 25.13
N LEU A 6 35.23 1.49 24.70
CA LEU A 6 34.13 0.90 23.92
C LEU A 6 32.95 0.68 24.87
N VAL A 7 31.98 1.55 24.82
CA VAL A 7 30.68 1.32 25.50
C VAL A 7 29.90 0.30 24.67
N LEU A 8 29.98 -0.98 25.05
CA LEU A 8 29.04 -1.99 24.59
C LEU A 8 27.66 -1.63 25.17
N LEU A 9 26.79 -1.07 24.35
CA LEU A 9 25.36 -1.01 24.65
C LEU A 9 24.84 -2.46 24.67
N ALA A 10 24.64 -3.00 25.86
CA ALA A 10 23.99 -4.30 26.02
C ALA A 10 22.55 -4.19 25.48
N VAL A 11 22.26 -4.87 24.39
CA VAL A 11 20.88 -5.06 23.91
C VAL A 11 20.19 -5.94 24.97
N PRO A 12 19.10 -5.48 25.61
CA PRO A 12 18.39 -6.31 26.60
C PRO A 12 17.86 -7.57 25.92
N PRO A 13 17.71 -8.69 26.65
CA PRO A 13 17.11 -9.90 26.10
C PRO A 13 15.68 -9.61 25.61
N LEU A 14 15.25 -10.29 24.55
CA LEU A 14 13.94 -10.10 23.89
C LEU A 14 12.76 -10.09 24.88
N ASP A 15 12.85 -10.90 25.94
CA ASP A 15 11.81 -11.00 26.99
C ASP A 15 11.70 -9.77 27.93
N ALA A 16 12.67 -8.85 27.85
CA ALA A 16 12.69 -7.63 28.66
C ALA A 16 12.30 -6.37 27.86
N GLN A 17 12.03 -6.51 26.55
CA GLN A 17 11.70 -5.39 25.68
C GLN A 17 10.21 -5.05 25.78
N SER A 18 9.91 -3.76 25.80
CA SER A 18 8.53 -3.26 25.79
C SER A 18 7.91 -3.31 24.39
N VAL A 19 6.61 -3.12 24.30
CA VAL A 19 5.90 -2.93 23.02
C VAL A 19 6.57 -1.83 22.17
N ALA A 20 6.94 -0.71 22.80
CA ALA A 20 7.58 0.40 22.11
C ALA A 20 8.97 0.03 21.58
N ASP A 21 9.77 -0.74 22.34
CA ASP A 21 11.09 -1.19 21.91
C ASP A 21 10.98 -2.10 20.68
N HIS A 22 10.04 -3.06 20.71
CA HIS A 22 9.80 -3.93 19.58
C HIS A 22 9.31 -3.16 18.34
N VAL A 23 8.41 -2.20 18.49
CA VAL A 23 7.97 -1.33 17.37
C VAL A 23 9.17 -0.57 16.79
N ALA A 24 10.01 0.02 17.64
CA ALA A 24 11.20 0.76 17.19
C ALA A 24 12.19 -0.12 16.43
N LEU A 25 12.46 -1.35 16.92
CA LEU A 25 13.32 -2.32 16.25
C LEU A 25 12.73 -2.78 14.91
N GLY A 26 11.43 -3.01 14.84
CA GLY A 26 10.76 -3.32 13.58
C GLY A 26 10.86 -2.18 12.56
N VAL A 27 10.72 -0.93 13.00
CA VAL A 27 10.92 0.26 12.13
C VAL A 27 12.36 0.32 11.63
N ALA A 28 13.35 0.09 12.50
CA ALA A 28 14.77 0.08 12.11
C ALA A 28 15.07 -1.03 11.09
N ALA A 29 14.49 -2.22 11.25
CA ALA A 29 14.62 -3.31 10.30
C ALA A 29 14.02 -2.96 8.92
N MET A 30 12.86 -2.29 8.88
CA MET A 30 12.27 -1.81 7.62
C MET A 30 13.18 -0.81 6.89
N GLN A 31 13.89 0.07 7.63
CA GLN A 31 14.81 1.03 7.03
C GLN A 31 16.00 0.39 6.30
N VAL A 32 16.38 -0.83 6.72
CA VAL A 32 17.44 -1.62 6.06
C VAL A 32 16.87 -2.73 5.16
N HIS A 33 15.59 -2.66 4.86
CA HIS A 33 14.85 -3.61 4.01
C HIS A 33 14.84 -5.06 4.55
N ASP A 34 14.97 -5.25 5.85
CA ASP A 34 14.84 -6.55 6.52
C ASP A 34 13.41 -6.77 7.00
N LEU A 35 12.56 -7.18 6.06
CA LEU A 35 11.14 -7.42 6.30
C LEU A 35 10.89 -8.53 7.32
N HIS A 36 11.70 -9.59 7.28
CA HIS A 36 11.54 -10.73 8.18
C HIS A 36 11.79 -10.32 9.64
N THR A 37 12.88 -9.61 9.91
CA THR A 37 13.18 -9.07 11.25
C THR A 37 12.13 -8.05 11.68
N ALA A 38 11.65 -7.19 10.76
CA ALA A 38 10.59 -6.24 11.08
C ALA A 38 9.31 -6.92 11.53
N LEU A 39 8.84 -7.93 10.78
CA LEU A 39 7.64 -8.71 11.12
C LEU A 39 7.80 -9.44 12.45
N ALA A 40 8.96 -10.07 12.72
CA ALA A 40 9.22 -10.74 13.99
C ALA A 40 9.09 -9.77 15.18
N HIS A 41 9.59 -8.55 15.05
CA HIS A 41 9.46 -7.54 16.10
C HIS A 41 8.04 -7.02 16.25
N TYR A 42 7.32 -6.76 15.15
CA TYR A 42 5.91 -6.35 15.25
C TYR A 42 5.04 -7.45 15.87
N GLU A 43 5.29 -8.72 15.55
CA GLU A 43 4.60 -9.86 16.16
C GLU A 43 4.93 -9.99 17.65
N ALA A 44 6.18 -9.76 18.06
CA ALA A 44 6.57 -9.73 19.47
C ALA A 44 5.87 -8.59 20.22
N ALA A 45 5.77 -7.40 19.63
CA ALA A 45 4.98 -6.30 20.20
C ALA A 45 3.50 -6.69 20.38
N LEU A 46 2.90 -7.34 19.39
CA LEU A 46 1.51 -7.81 19.44
C LEU A 46 1.29 -8.98 20.41
N ALA A 47 2.31 -9.77 20.70
CA ALA A 47 2.26 -10.79 21.73
C ALA A 47 2.22 -10.19 23.15
N LEU A 48 2.88 -9.04 23.35
CA LEU A 48 2.84 -8.30 24.60
C LEU A 48 1.53 -7.51 24.76
N ASP A 49 1.08 -6.85 23.69
CA ASP A 49 -0.19 -6.12 23.64
C ASP A 49 -0.83 -6.24 22.26
N SER A 50 -1.83 -7.10 22.15
CA SER A 50 -2.55 -7.33 20.88
C SER A 50 -3.34 -6.12 20.38
N THR A 51 -3.55 -5.10 21.22
CA THR A 51 -4.26 -3.85 20.91
C THR A 51 -3.31 -2.70 20.56
N ALA A 52 -1.99 -2.92 20.60
CA ALA A 52 -1.00 -1.90 20.31
C ALA A 52 -1.20 -1.32 18.90
N TYR A 53 -1.65 -0.07 18.82
CA TYR A 53 -2.00 0.60 17.57
C TYR A 53 -0.87 0.55 16.54
N GLU A 54 0.33 1.02 16.96
CA GLU A 54 1.51 1.09 16.08
C GLU A 54 1.91 -0.28 15.52
N ALA A 55 1.95 -1.30 16.38
CA ALA A 55 2.32 -2.65 15.97
C ALA A 55 1.30 -3.24 14.98
N ASN A 56 0.02 -3.00 15.19
CA ASN A 56 -1.04 -3.52 14.34
C ASN A 56 -0.97 -2.97 12.91
N TRP A 57 -0.92 -1.64 12.71
CA TRP A 57 -0.90 -1.10 11.35
C TRP A 57 0.44 -1.34 10.63
N ARG A 58 1.57 -1.31 11.36
CA ARG A 58 2.90 -1.58 10.77
C ARG A 58 3.04 -3.03 10.35
N ALA A 59 2.61 -3.97 11.18
CA ALA A 59 2.58 -5.38 10.82
C ALA A 59 1.65 -5.63 9.62
N ALA A 60 0.50 -4.94 9.56
CA ALA A 60 -0.40 -5.05 8.42
C ALA A 60 0.28 -4.64 7.11
N LEU A 61 0.95 -3.49 7.07
CA LEU A 61 1.66 -3.03 5.87
C LEU A 61 2.84 -3.95 5.52
N ALA A 62 3.62 -4.39 6.50
CA ALA A 62 4.72 -5.33 6.28
C ALA A 62 4.24 -6.68 5.70
N LEU A 63 3.11 -7.21 6.14
CA LEU A 63 2.50 -8.41 5.53
C LEU A 63 2.01 -8.17 4.10
N LEU A 64 1.57 -6.94 3.77
CA LEU A 64 1.24 -6.60 2.38
C LEU A 64 2.50 -6.60 1.51
N ASP A 65 3.61 -6.05 2.00
CA ASP A 65 4.89 -6.05 1.29
C ASP A 65 5.39 -7.49 1.07
N GLU A 66 5.28 -8.36 2.08
CA GLU A 66 5.62 -9.78 1.94
C GLU A 66 4.77 -10.47 0.87
N GLY A 67 3.46 -10.30 0.94
CA GLY A 67 2.54 -10.89 -0.03
C GLY A 67 2.75 -10.37 -1.46
N GLN A 68 3.12 -9.10 -1.63
CA GLN A 68 3.37 -8.49 -2.94
C GLN A 68 4.67 -8.98 -3.63
N GLN A 69 5.58 -9.62 -2.90
CA GLN A 69 6.73 -10.28 -3.51
C GLN A 69 6.33 -11.50 -4.34
N ILE A 70 5.14 -12.07 -4.08
CA ILE A 70 4.56 -13.15 -4.87
C ILE A 70 3.74 -12.52 -6.01
N PRO A 71 4.09 -12.77 -7.29
CA PRO A 71 3.39 -12.17 -8.42
C PRO A 71 1.87 -12.45 -8.42
N ASP A 72 1.06 -11.45 -8.77
CA ASP A 72 -0.40 -11.58 -8.82
C ASP A 72 -0.88 -12.59 -9.86
N SER A 73 -0.06 -12.88 -10.87
CA SER A 73 -0.32 -13.92 -11.88
C SER A 73 -0.24 -15.35 -11.35
N VAL A 74 0.33 -15.55 -10.15
CA VAL A 74 0.47 -16.86 -9.51
C VAL A 74 -0.65 -17.03 -8.48
N LYS A 75 -1.36 -18.16 -8.56
CA LYS A 75 -2.30 -18.54 -7.49
C LYS A 75 -1.50 -18.98 -6.26
N SER A 76 -1.60 -18.24 -5.15
CA SER A 76 -0.85 -18.50 -3.93
C SER A 76 -1.75 -18.38 -2.69
N PRO A 77 -2.10 -19.54 -2.07
CA PRO A 77 -2.80 -19.54 -0.77
C PRO A 77 -1.99 -18.85 0.34
N GLU A 78 -0.66 -18.90 0.25
CA GLU A 78 0.23 -18.21 1.18
C GLU A 78 0.01 -16.69 1.11
N ARG A 79 0.11 -16.08 -0.08
CA ARG A 79 -0.19 -14.67 -0.30
C ARG A 79 -1.60 -14.28 0.18
N ASP A 80 -2.58 -15.12 -0.12
CA ASP A 80 -3.97 -14.88 0.28
C ASP A 80 -4.11 -14.87 1.81
N SER A 81 -3.37 -15.74 2.51
CA SER A 81 -3.30 -15.77 3.98
C SER A 81 -2.62 -14.52 4.54
N LEU A 82 -1.51 -14.07 3.94
CA LEU A 82 -0.82 -12.83 4.34
C LEU A 82 -1.76 -11.62 4.24
N TYR A 83 -2.49 -11.49 3.13
CA TYR A 83 -3.43 -10.38 2.95
C TYR A 83 -4.62 -10.44 3.92
N ALA A 84 -5.13 -11.64 4.24
CA ALA A 84 -6.18 -11.80 5.24
C ALA A 84 -5.70 -11.44 6.65
N ARG A 85 -4.46 -11.82 7.01
CA ARG A 85 -3.84 -11.41 8.28
C ARG A 85 -3.64 -9.90 8.34
N ALA A 86 -3.14 -9.30 7.27
CA ALA A 86 -2.96 -7.85 7.16
C ALA A 86 -4.27 -7.10 7.39
N GLU A 87 -5.37 -7.53 6.76
CA GLU A 87 -6.69 -6.93 6.98
C GLU A 87 -7.15 -7.04 8.45
N ASN A 88 -6.94 -8.18 9.09
CA ASN A 88 -7.31 -8.35 10.49
C ASN A 88 -6.52 -7.42 11.42
N LEU A 89 -5.22 -7.27 11.19
CA LEU A 89 -4.37 -6.36 11.96
C LEU A 89 -4.76 -4.90 11.73
N ALA A 90 -4.98 -4.49 10.48
CA ALA A 90 -5.42 -3.14 10.17
C ALA A 90 -6.77 -2.80 10.82
N ARG A 91 -7.71 -3.75 10.87
CA ARG A 91 -8.97 -3.59 11.62
C ARG A 91 -8.75 -3.41 13.12
N ARG A 92 -7.79 -4.12 13.71
CA ARG A 92 -7.41 -3.93 15.12
C ARG A 92 -6.80 -2.55 15.35
N ALA A 93 -5.97 -2.06 14.42
CA ALA A 93 -5.42 -0.70 14.52
C ALA A 93 -6.55 0.35 14.56
N VAL A 94 -7.50 0.30 13.63
CA VAL A 94 -8.66 1.22 13.62
C VAL A 94 -9.51 1.07 14.89
N ALA A 95 -9.70 -0.16 15.39
CA ALA A 95 -10.45 -0.40 16.64
C ALA A 95 -9.71 0.14 17.88
N ALA A 96 -8.38 0.11 17.89
CA ALA A 96 -7.56 0.63 18.97
C ALA A 96 -7.55 2.17 19.00
N ASP A 97 -7.46 2.83 17.85
CA ASP A 97 -7.52 4.28 17.73
C ASP A 97 -8.00 4.72 16.34
N SER A 98 -9.28 5.05 16.23
CA SER A 98 -9.91 5.52 14.98
C SER A 98 -9.69 7.01 14.69
N THR A 99 -8.92 7.70 15.50
CA THR A 99 -8.61 9.13 15.30
C THR A 99 -7.29 9.35 14.56
N ARG A 100 -6.54 8.29 14.27
CA ARG A 100 -5.22 8.33 13.62
C ARG A 100 -5.30 7.79 12.19
N ALA A 101 -4.59 8.44 11.27
CA ALA A 101 -4.68 8.20 9.83
C ALA A 101 -4.15 6.81 9.39
N GLU A 102 -3.02 6.37 9.93
CA GLU A 102 -2.30 5.18 9.46
C GLU A 102 -3.11 3.88 9.59
N GLY A 103 -3.94 3.74 10.64
CA GLY A 103 -4.82 2.59 10.79
C GLY A 103 -5.85 2.48 9.66
N HIS A 104 -6.46 3.61 9.30
CA HIS A 104 -7.42 3.70 8.18
C HIS A 104 -6.72 3.46 6.84
N PHE A 105 -5.55 4.05 6.63
CA PHE A 105 -4.74 3.79 5.44
C PHE A 105 -4.37 2.31 5.30
N ALA A 106 -3.85 1.71 6.36
CA ALA A 106 -3.50 0.28 6.37
C ALA A 106 -4.72 -0.60 6.09
N LEU A 107 -5.90 -0.24 6.61
CA LEU A 107 -7.13 -0.97 6.35
C LEU A 107 -7.57 -0.84 4.88
N ALA A 108 -7.53 0.36 4.31
CA ALA A 108 -7.85 0.57 2.90
C ALA A 108 -6.92 -0.25 1.98
N ALA A 109 -5.60 -0.23 2.26
CA ALA A 109 -4.60 -0.99 1.52
C ALA A 109 -4.82 -2.51 1.64
N ALA A 110 -5.02 -3.01 2.88
CA ALA A 110 -5.19 -4.43 3.14
C ALA A 110 -6.48 -4.99 2.52
N VAL A 111 -7.62 -4.29 2.66
CA VAL A 111 -8.88 -4.66 2.00
C VAL A 111 -8.72 -4.65 0.48
N GLY A 112 -7.96 -3.69 -0.07
CA GLY A 112 -7.65 -3.61 -1.49
C GLY A 112 -6.95 -4.88 -1.98
N ARG A 113 -5.85 -5.26 -1.35
CA ARG A 113 -5.05 -6.44 -1.71
C ARG A 113 -5.81 -7.75 -1.48
N ALA A 114 -6.43 -7.93 -0.33
CA ALA A 114 -7.24 -9.12 -0.04
C ALA A 114 -8.43 -9.30 -1.01
N SER A 115 -8.88 -8.22 -1.65
CA SER A 115 -9.98 -8.27 -2.62
C SER A 115 -9.58 -8.86 -3.97
N LEU A 116 -8.29 -8.89 -4.32
CA LEU A 116 -7.81 -9.36 -5.64
C LEU A 116 -8.15 -10.84 -5.88
N THR A 117 -8.21 -11.64 -4.82
CA THR A 117 -8.48 -13.09 -4.87
C THR A 117 -9.98 -13.43 -4.85
N LEU A 118 -10.84 -12.44 -4.68
CA LEU A 118 -12.27 -12.61 -4.51
C LEU A 118 -13.05 -12.45 -5.82
N GLY A 119 -14.23 -13.07 -5.87
CA GLY A 119 -15.15 -12.91 -7.00
C GLY A 119 -15.70 -11.48 -7.12
N SER A 120 -16.12 -11.10 -8.33
CA SER A 120 -16.52 -9.72 -8.68
C SER A 120 -17.54 -9.09 -7.73
N LYS A 121 -18.53 -9.86 -7.24
CA LYS A 121 -19.56 -9.35 -6.32
C LYS A 121 -18.95 -8.88 -4.99
N GLU A 122 -18.01 -9.66 -4.43
CA GLU A 122 -17.35 -9.32 -3.18
C GLU A 122 -16.35 -8.17 -3.37
N ARG A 123 -15.62 -8.15 -4.48
CA ARG A 123 -14.75 -7.01 -4.83
C ARG A 123 -15.52 -5.69 -4.88
N ILE A 124 -16.71 -5.69 -5.48
CA ILE A 124 -17.58 -4.48 -5.53
C ILE A 124 -18.03 -4.06 -4.13
N ARG A 125 -18.40 -5.01 -3.27
CA ARG A 125 -18.77 -4.69 -1.87
C ARG A 125 -17.61 -4.06 -1.12
N ARG A 126 -16.42 -4.62 -1.26
CA ARG A 126 -15.20 -4.16 -0.60
C ARG A 126 -14.67 -2.84 -1.14
N ALA A 127 -14.93 -2.51 -2.40
CA ALA A 127 -14.56 -1.24 -2.98
C ALA A 127 -15.12 -0.03 -2.22
N ARG A 128 -16.28 -0.17 -1.55
CA ARG A 128 -16.79 0.86 -0.66
C ARG A 128 -15.87 1.06 0.54
N ILE A 129 -15.48 -0.02 1.22
CA ILE A 129 -14.59 0.04 2.39
C ILE A 129 -13.27 0.71 2.01
N ILE A 130 -12.66 0.31 0.89
CA ILE A 130 -11.40 0.89 0.40
C ILE A 130 -11.52 2.41 0.29
N ARG A 131 -12.58 2.87 -0.38
CA ARG A 131 -12.80 4.31 -0.59
C ARG A 131 -13.09 5.05 0.71
N ASP A 132 -13.97 4.52 1.53
CA ASP A 132 -14.39 5.20 2.77
C ASP A 132 -13.21 5.31 3.75
N GLU A 133 -12.37 4.28 3.88
CA GLU A 133 -11.19 4.29 4.73
C GLU A 133 -10.09 5.22 4.17
N ALA A 134 -9.88 5.26 2.86
CA ALA A 134 -8.94 6.21 2.25
C ALA A 134 -9.40 7.66 2.42
N LEU A 135 -10.70 7.95 2.28
CA LEU A 135 -11.25 9.27 2.58
C LEU A 135 -11.11 9.63 4.05
N ARG A 136 -11.36 8.67 4.96
CA ARG A 136 -11.16 8.90 6.39
C ARG A 136 -9.71 9.22 6.72
N THR A 137 -8.77 8.56 6.05
CA THR A 137 -7.34 8.91 6.17
C THR A 137 -7.11 10.38 5.82
N LEU A 138 -7.67 10.86 4.69
CA LEU A 138 -7.50 12.26 4.25
C LEU A 138 -8.27 13.28 5.10
N GLU A 139 -9.35 12.90 5.75
CA GLU A 139 -10.03 13.74 6.73
C GLU A 139 -9.14 14.01 7.96
N ILE A 140 -8.30 13.03 8.35
CA ILE A 140 -7.39 13.12 9.50
C ILE A 140 -6.07 13.75 9.06
N ASP A 141 -5.48 13.28 7.97
CA ASP A 141 -4.25 13.82 7.37
C ASP A 141 -4.46 14.17 5.89
N PRO A 142 -4.76 15.43 5.56
CA PRO A 142 -4.95 15.89 4.18
C PRO A 142 -3.70 15.80 3.29
N HIS A 143 -2.53 15.46 3.85
CA HIS A 143 -1.28 15.32 3.10
C HIS A 143 -0.79 13.87 2.99
N HIS A 144 -1.64 12.91 3.31
CA HIS A 144 -1.28 11.49 3.24
C HIS A 144 -1.22 11.01 1.79
N ASP A 145 0.00 10.91 1.23
CA ASP A 145 0.28 10.50 -0.15
C ASP A 145 -0.32 9.13 -0.52
N GLY A 146 -0.17 8.13 0.38
CA GLY A 146 -0.71 6.79 0.20
C GLY A 146 -2.23 6.75 0.08
N ALA A 147 -2.96 7.65 0.76
CA ALA A 147 -4.41 7.69 0.65
C ALA A 147 -4.88 8.24 -0.71
N TYR A 148 -4.19 9.27 -1.25
CA TYR A 148 -4.41 9.72 -2.63
C TYR A 148 -4.08 8.62 -3.64
N HIS A 149 -2.99 7.89 -3.44
CA HIS A 149 -2.66 6.74 -4.28
C HIS A 149 -3.79 5.70 -4.30
N ILE A 150 -4.34 5.34 -3.13
CA ILE A 150 -5.46 4.38 -3.04
C ILE A 150 -6.69 4.90 -3.78
N LEU A 151 -7.03 6.18 -3.65
CA LEU A 151 -8.18 6.78 -4.35
C LEU A 151 -7.96 6.84 -5.87
N GLY A 152 -6.78 7.24 -6.32
CA GLY A 152 -6.42 7.24 -7.74
C GLY A 152 -6.53 5.85 -8.36
N ARG A 153 -5.96 4.85 -7.69
CA ARG A 153 -6.09 3.45 -8.11
C ARG A 153 -7.53 2.95 -8.07
N TRP A 154 -8.29 3.26 -7.02
CA TRP A 154 -9.70 2.90 -6.91
C TRP A 154 -10.53 3.45 -8.07
N ASN A 155 -10.34 4.72 -8.43
CA ASN A 155 -10.99 5.33 -9.58
C ASN A 155 -10.61 4.61 -10.88
N ALA A 156 -9.32 4.36 -11.12
CA ALA A 156 -8.82 3.67 -12.31
C ALA A 156 -9.38 2.24 -12.44
N GLU A 157 -9.39 1.45 -11.37
CA GLU A 157 -9.92 0.08 -11.37
C GLU A 157 -11.40 0.03 -11.74
N ILE A 158 -12.21 0.97 -11.25
CA ILE A 158 -13.63 1.07 -11.61
C ILE A 158 -13.79 1.47 -13.08
N MET A 159 -12.95 2.36 -13.57
CA MET A 159 -13.00 2.79 -14.97
C MET A 159 -12.50 1.69 -15.93
N ARG A 160 -11.62 0.79 -15.48
CA ARG A 160 -11.18 -0.42 -16.22
C ARG A 160 -12.29 -1.48 -16.34
N LEU A 161 -13.31 -1.47 -15.47
CA LEU A 161 -14.43 -2.41 -15.58
C LEU A 161 -15.15 -2.27 -16.93
N SER A 162 -15.56 -3.39 -17.52
CA SER A 162 -16.40 -3.38 -18.72
C SER A 162 -17.68 -2.58 -18.48
N GLY A 163 -18.26 -2.02 -19.54
CA GLY A 163 -19.52 -1.25 -19.43
C GLY A 163 -20.64 -2.04 -18.76
N LEU A 164 -20.75 -3.35 -19.04
CA LEU A 164 -21.73 -4.23 -18.42
C LEU A 164 -21.46 -4.43 -16.91
N SER A 165 -20.21 -4.75 -16.54
CA SER A 165 -19.82 -4.91 -15.14
C SER A 165 -20.01 -3.61 -14.35
N ARG A 166 -19.71 -2.46 -14.98
CA ARG A 166 -19.92 -1.13 -14.39
C ARG A 166 -21.41 -0.81 -14.21
N PHE A 167 -22.25 -1.20 -15.17
CA PHE A 167 -23.71 -1.06 -15.07
C PHE A 167 -24.27 -1.88 -13.89
N PHE A 168 -23.87 -3.14 -13.74
CA PHE A 168 -24.25 -3.99 -12.63
C PHE A 168 -23.75 -3.44 -11.28
N ALA A 169 -22.51 -2.98 -11.22
CA ALA A 169 -21.96 -2.34 -10.01
C ALA A 169 -22.78 -1.11 -9.60
N LYS A 170 -23.13 -0.25 -10.56
CA LYS A 170 -23.91 0.98 -10.30
C LYS A 170 -25.35 0.74 -9.86
N ASN A 171 -26.03 -0.27 -10.38
CA ASN A 171 -27.48 -0.40 -10.28
C ASN A 171 -27.94 -1.54 -9.37
N LEU A 172 -27.26 -2.70 -9.34
CA LEU A 172 -27.71 -3.86 -8.57
C LEU A 172 -27.18 -3.94 -7.14
N LEU A 173 -26.02 -3.32 -6.86
CA LEU A 173 -25.37 -3.45 -5.55
C LEU A 173 -25.51 -2.18 -4.69
N GLY A 174 -26.42 -1.28 -5.04
CA GLY A 174 -26.66 -0.03 -4.30
C GLY A 174 -25.45 0.90 -4.26
N ALA A 175 -24.50 0.69 -5.15
CA ALA A 175 -23.20 1.35 -5.09
C ALA A 175 -23.24 2.68 -5.87
N GLY A 176 -24.07 3.63 -5.43
CA GLY A 176 -24.05 5.02 -5.94
C GLY A 176 -22.67 5.67 -5.91
N ILE A 177 -21.76 5.16 -5.08
CA ILE A 177 -20.38 5.61 -5.00
C ILE A 177 -19.62 5.44 -6.34
N PHE A 178 -19.91 4.40 -7.12
CA PHE A 178 -19.27 4.15 -8.42
C PHE A 178 -19.66 5.16 -9.50
N LYS A 179 -20.75 5.93 -9.27
CA LYS A 179 -21.12 7.03 -10.18
C LYS A 179 -20.12 8.19 -10.13
N LYS A 180 -19.34 8.28 -9.03
CA LYS A 180 -18.33 9.32 -8.82
C LYS A 180 -16.98 8.95 -9.41
N ALA A 181 -16.75 7.67 -9.76
CA ALA A 181 -15.48 7.25 -10.34
C ALA A 181 -15.31 7.81 -11.76
N SER A 182 -14.16 8.41 -12.01
CA SER A 182 -13.78 8.97 -13.30
C SER A 182 -12.29 8.81 -13.56
N TRP A 183 -11.89 8.91 -14.84
CA TRP A 183 -10.48 8.96 -15.19
C TRP A 183 -9.81 10.27 -14.74
N GLU A 184 -10.56 11.34 -14.68
CA GLU A 184 -10.11 12.65 -14.22
C GLU A 184 -9.70 12.58 -12.75
N GLU A 185 -10.53 12.01 -11.90
CA GLU A 185 -10.20 11.77 -10.49
C GLU A 185 -9.04 10.78 -10.33
N ALA A 186 -8.99 9.71 -11.16
CA ALA A 186 -7.87 8.75 -11.12
C ALA A 186 -6.52 9.45 -11.37
N VAL A 187 -6.47 10.33 -12.36
CA VAL A 187 -5.26 11.10 -12.68
C VAL A 187 -4.96 12.11 -11.58
N SER A 188 -5.94 12.91 -11.17
CA SER A 188 -5.77 13.99 -10.19
C SER A 188 -5.27 13.46 -8.84
N ASP A 189 -5.91 12.40 -8.33
CA ASP A 189 -5.51 11.77 -7.06
C ASP A 189 -4.08 11.20 -7.14
N MET A 190 -3.74 10.53 -8.26
CA MET A 190 -2.41 9.95 -8.43
C MET A 190 -1.32 11.01 -8.66
N GLU A 191 -1.59 12.08 -9.42
CA GLU A 191 -0.71 13.24 -9.54
C GLU A 191 -0.48 13.91 -8.17
N ARG A 192 -1.53 13.97 -7.32
CA ARG A 192 -1.41 14.47 -5.96
C ARG A 192 -0.53 13.59 -5.09
N ALA A 193 -0.66 12.25 -5.19
CA ALA A 193 0.22 11.31 -4.49
C ALA A 193 1.69 11.51 -4.89
N VAL A 194 1.98 11.63 -6.19
CA VAL A 194 3.33 11.90 -6.69
C VAL A 194 3.85 13.26 -6.21
N ALA A 195 3.01 14.29 -6.15
CA ALA A 195 3.41 15.61 -5.69
C ALA A 195 3.74 15.64 -4.19
N LEU A 196 3.07 14.81 -3.37
CA LEU A 196 3.30 14.72 -1.93
C LEU A 196 4.54 13.88 -1.59
N ASP A 197 4.78 12.77 -2.28
CA ASP A 197 6.07 12.03 -2.21
C ASP A 197 6.61 11.76 -3.62
N PRO A 198 7.38 12.68 -4.20
CA PRO A 198 7.91 12.55 -5.55
C PRO A 198 9.01 11.46 -5.66
N GLY A 199 9.51 10.98 -4.53
CA GLY A 199 10.53 9.93 -4.46
C GLY A 199 9.96 8.51 -4.42
N ARG A 200 8.66 8.34 -4.31
CA ARG A 200 8.03 7.03 -4.18
C ARG A 200 7.78 6.41 -5.55
N LEU A 201 8.52 5.33 -5.86
CA LEU A 201 8.47 4.67 -7.18
C LEU A 201 7.07 4.15 -7.51
N TYR A 202 6.36 3.63 -6.52
CA TYR A 202 5.04 3.05 -6.71
C TYR A 202 4.00 4.07 -7.21
N HIS A 203 4.04 5.32 -6.73
CA HIS A 203 3.14 6.37 -7.20
C HIS A 203 3.35 6.67 -8.70
N ARG A 204 4.61 6.80 -9.12
CA ARG A 204 4.95 7.07 -10.52
C ARG A 204 4.59 5.91 -11.45
N LEU A 205 4.79 4.67 -10.99
CA LEU A 205 4.41 3.49 -11.77
C LEU A 205 2.91 3.46 -12.03
N GLU A 206 2.10 3.62 -10.99
CA GLU A 206 0.64 3.61 -11.12
C GLU A 206 0.12 4.80 -11.94
N LEU A 207 0.73 5.99 -11.80
CA LEU A 207 0.40 7.15 -12.63
C LEU A 207 0.71 6.86 -14.11
N ALA A 208 1.86 6.25 -14.40
CA ALA A 208 2.21 5.85 -15.76
C ALA A 208 1.21 4.82 -16.34
N GLU A 209 0.75 3.86 -15.52
CA GLU A 209 -0.29 2.91 -15.94
C GLU A 209 -1.61 3.60 -16.27
N ILE A 210 -2.04 4.55 -15.44
CA ILE A 210 -3.26 5.35 -15.67
C ILE A 210 -3.12 6.16 -16.97
N TYR A 211 -1.96 6.77 -17.21
CA TYR A 211 -1.71 7.48 -18.47
C TYR A 211 -1.75 6.55 -19.68
N VAL A 212 -1.25 5.33 -19.56
CA VAL A 212 -1.36 4.32 -20.63
C VAL A 212 -2.82 3.95 -20.92
N ASP A 213 -3.66 3.76 -19.91
CA ASP A 213 -5.09 3.51 -20.06
C ASP A 213 -5.80 4.67 -20.79
N ARG A 214 -5.31 5.89 -20.58
CA ARG A 214 -5.79 7.11 -21.22
C ARG A 214 -5.13 7.40 -22.58
N LYS A 215 -4.25 6.51 -23.05
CA LYS A 215 -3.42 6.70 -24.27
C LYS A 215 -2.52 7.95 -24.24
N ARG A 216 -2.22 8.46 -23.05
CA ARG A 216 -1.29 9.55 -22.81
C ARG A 216 0.14 8.98 -22.72
N TYR A 217 0.63 8.44 -23.83
CA TYR A 217 1.88 7.67 -23.83
C TYR A 217 3.14 8.52 -23.56
N ASP A 218 3.14 9.80 -23.93
CA ASP A 218 4.26 10.70 -23.65
C ASP A 218 4.37 10.98 -22.16
N ASP A 219 3.24 11.25 -21.49
CA ASP A 219 3.19 11.45 -20.05
C ASP A 219 3.62 10.17 -19.32
N ALA A 220 3.15 9.00 -19.75
CA ALA A 220 3.57 7.73 -19.18
C ALA A 220 5.09 7.51 -19.31
N ARG A 221 5.68 7.82 -20.47
CA ARG A 221 7.14 7.74 -20.67
C ARG A 221 7.90 8.70 -19.77
N SER A 222 7.38 9.90 -19.57
CA SER A 222 7.97 10.87 -18.65
C SER A 222 8.02 10.35 -17.23
N GLU A 223 6.90 9.82 -16.70
CA GLU A 223 6.87 9.24 -15.34
C GLU A 223 7.79 8.04 -15.20
N LEU A 224 7.85 7.15 -16.19
CA LEU A 224 8.74 5.99 -16.18
C LEU A 224 10.23 6.39 -16.23
N ALA A 225 10.57 7.46 -16.96
CA ALA A 225 11.93 7.99 -16.99
C ALA A 225 12.33 8.60 -15.65
N GLN A 226 11.42 9.36 -15.01
CA GLN A 226 11.65 9.89 -13.66
C GLN A 226 11.81 8.75 -12.63
N LEU A 227 10.94 7.75 -12.67
CA LEU A 227 11.05 6.57 -11.81
C LEU A 227 12.42 5.90 -11.96
N ALA A 228 12.90 5.72 -13.18
CA ALA A 228 14.19 5.07 -13.44
C ALA A 228 15.38 5.82 -12.85
N ALA A 229 15.28 7.14 -12.67
CA ALA A 229 16.33 8.00 -12.13
C ALA A 229 16.34 8.07 -10.59
N LEU A 230 15.26 7.64 -9.90
CA LEU A 230 15.17 7.70 -8.45
C LEU A 230 16.00 6.58 -7.79
N PRO A 231 16.53 6.78 -6.56
CA PRO A 231 17.12 5.69 -5.78
C PRO A 231 16.04 4.75 -5.21
N ASP A 232 16.44 3.53 -4.85
CA ASP A 232 15.58 2.63 -4.09
C ASP A 232 15.48 3.11 -2.63
N ARG A 233 14.27 3.19 -2.10
CA ARG A 233 13.95 3.64 -0.74
C ARG A 233 13.11 2.62 0.03
N GLU A 234 12.36 1.80 -0.69
CA GLU A 234 11.41 0.84 -0.13
C GLU A 234 11.76 -0.58 -0.59
N ILE A 235 11.39 -1.54 0.21
CA ILE A 235 11.67 -2.96 -0.05
C ILE A 235 11.11 -3.45 -1.40
N MET A 236 10.00 -2.85 -1.84
CA MET A 236 9.32 -3.21 -3.08
C MET A 236 9.88 -2.51 -4.33
N ASP A 237 10.80 -1.57 -4.20
CA ASP A 237 11.26 -0.73 -5.32
C ASP A 237 11.90 -1.56 -6.44
N SER A 238 12.62 -2.62 -6.12
CA SER A 238 13.16 -3.53 -7.13
C SER A 238 12.07 -4.22 -7.96
N VAL A 239 10.91 -4.50 -7.37
CA VAL A 239 9.73 -5.06 -8.06
C VAL A 239 9.13 -4.00 -8.97
N TYR A 240 8.92 -2.79 -8.46
CA TYR A 240 8.35 -1.68 -9.22
C TYR A 240 9.23 -1.28 -10.40
N ARG A 241 10.56 -1.31 -10.27
CA ARG A 241 11.47 -1.09 -11.42
C ARG A 241 11.30 -2.12 -12.52
N ARG A 242 11.18 -3.40 -12.17
CA ARG A 242 10.95 -4.45 -13.19
C ARG A 242 9.62 -4.23 -13.91
N GLN A 243 8.57 -3.87 -13.18
CA GLN A 243 7.25 -3.57 -13.75
C GLN A 243 7.31 -2.33 -14.64
N ALA A 244 7.98 -1.26 -14.20
CA ALA A 244 8.17 -0.04 -14.96
C ALA A 244 8.95 -0.29 -16.27
N ALA A 245 10.01 -1.09 -16.23
CA ALA A 245 10.77 -1.47 -17.42
C ALA A 245 9.92 -2.27 -18.42
N ALA A 246 9.09 -3.20 -17.92
CA ALA A 246 8.17 -3.96 -18.76
C ALA A 246 7.10 -3.05 -19.40
N LEU A 247 6.56 -2.09 -18.63
CA LEU A 247 5.60 -1.11 -19.13
C LEU A 247 6.23 -0.20 -20.20
N ALA A 248 7.44 0.31 -19.95
CA ALA A 248 8.18 1.14 -20.90
C ALA A 248 8.40 0.41 -22.23
N ALA A 249 8.83 -0.86 -22.19
CA ALA A 249 9.00 -1.69 -23.38
C ALA A 249 7.68 -1.88 -24.16
N ARG A 250 6.57 -2.10 -23.44
CA ARG A 250 5.23 -2.27 -24.02
C ARG A 250 4.75 -1.03 -24.78
N ILE A 251 5.09 0.15 -24.30
CA ILE A 251 4.62 1.41 -24.89
C ILE A 251 5.65 2.11 -25.78
N ALA A 252 6.85 1.54 -25.97
CA ALA A 252 7.96 2.18 -26.69
C ALA A 252 7.59 2.66 -28.12
N ARG A 253 6.66 1.97 -28.80
CA ARG A 253 6.22 2.27 -30.17
C ARG A 253 4.79 2.82 -30.24
N LYS A 254 4.16 3.10 -29.10
CA LYS A 254 2.80 3.67 -29.08
C LYS A 254 2.88 5.19 -29.34
N LYS A 255 1.88 5.67 -30.09
CA LYS A 255 1.69 7.10 -30.38
C LYS A 255 0.42 7.60 -29.69
#